data_97cf9d8d1c01075b7273545856345752
#
_entry.id   97cf9d8d1c01075b7273545856345752
#
_cell.length_a   1.000
_cell.length_b   1.000
_cell.length_c   1.000
_cell.angle_alpha   90.00
_cell.angle_beta   90.00
_cell.angle_gamma   90.00
#
_symmetry.space_group_name_H-M   'P 1'
#
loop_
_entity.id
_entity.type
_entity.pdbx_description
1 polymer ?
#
loop_
_entity_poly.entity_id
_entity_poly.type
_entity_poly.pdbx_seq_one_letter_code
_entity_poly.pdbx_strand_id
1 'polypeptide(L)'
;MRNFHPVFGGNSQTGKSCRKPLDKSKRGNYNDLTIKLTQTKQEVRDKMSLQHCLVLTVATGAVWMDLRTRRIANEWIITAWIAGLVTQLIRYGAAGAGIFLFGMLFPILALYILFYFHMLGAGDIKLLSAVGGFLGVPAILKCMIVSFLSGAVLSIGIILVCGNLPQRLTKFFNYFQTYFTKRKYQKKTEPVPYYDGKWGMECIHFSVPVLMGVLFLSLIHI
;
A
#
# COMPACT_ATOMS: atom_id res chain seq x y z
N MET A 1 3.85 -38.66 -82.86
CA MET A 1 4.57 -37.47 -82.64
C MET A 1 4.90 -37.37 -81.15
N ARG A 2 6.08 -37.20 -80.85
CA ARG A 2 6.97 -37.27 -79.67
C ARG A 2 6.32 -37.25 -78.30
N ASN A 3 6.52 -38.36 -77.58
CA ASN A 3 6.31 -38.53 -76.14
C ASN A 3 7.37 -37.78 -75.36
N PHE A 4 6.98 -37.03 -74.36
CA PHE A 4 7.87 -36.49 -73.38
C PHE A 4 7.48 -37.00 -71.97
N HIS A 5 8.34 -37.88 -71.43
CA HIS A 5 8.27 -38.24 -70.00
C HIS A 5 9.14 -37.26 -69.21
N PRO A 6 8.70 -36.73 -68.08
CA PRO A 6 9.61 -36.21 -67.07
C PRO A 6 9.80 -37.23 -65.96
N VAL A 7 11.02 -37.63 -65.77
CA VAL A 7 11.50 -38.35 -64.61
C VAL A 7 11.63 -37.34 -63.45
N PHE A 8 10.82 -37.51 -62.42
CA PHE A 8 10.98 -36.82 -61.13
C PHE A 8 11.52 -37.80 -60.09
N GLY A 9 12.82 -37.83 -59.92
CA GLY A 9 13.52 -38.43 -58.78
C GLY A 9 13.47 -37.48 -57.60
N GLY A 10 12.47 -37.58 -56.74
CA GLY A 10 12.37 -36.86 -55.49
C GLY A 10 13.07 -37.63 -54.38
N ASN A 11 14.26 -37.23 -54.07
CA ASN A 11 15.02 -37.75 -52.94
C ASN A 11 14.57 -37.02 -51.65
N SER A 12 13.54 -37.54 -50.97
CA SER A 12 13.11 -37.05 -49.66
C SER A 12 14.11 -37.43 -48.58
N GLN A 13 15.10 -36.60 -48.40
CA GLN A 13 15.93 -36.60 -47.19
C GLN A 13 15.10 -36.10 -46.00
N THR A 14 14.49 -37.05 -45.29
CA THR A 14 13.93 -36.80 -43.95
C THR A 14 15.09 -36.36 -43.04
N GLY A 15 15.19 -35.06 -42.81
CA GLY A 15 16.09 -34.48 -41.85
C GLY A 15 15.74 -34.99 -40.43
N LYS A 16 16.36 -36.08 -40.00
CA LYS A 16 16.38 -36.48 -38.60
C LYS A 16 17.16 -35.42 -37.87
N SER A 17 16.41 -34.49 -37.24
CA SER A 17 16.96 -33.58 -36.22
C SER A 17 17.56 -34.42 -35.11
N CYS A 18 18.87 -34.56 -35.14
CA CYS A 18 19.69 -35.27 -34.16
C CYS A 18 19.72 -34.41 -32.90
N ARG A 19 18.62 -34.39 -32.15
CA ARG A 19 18.65 -33.86 -30.76
C ARG A 19 19.55 -34.85 -29.98
N LYS A 20 20.80 -34.47 -29.76
CA LYS A 20 21.68 -35.18 -28.84
C LYS A 20 20.93 -35.34 -27.50
N PRO A 21 20.76 -36.56 -26.96
CA PRO A 21 20.15 -36.75 -25.66
C PRO A 21 20.99 -35.97 -24.63
N LEU A 22 20.36 -35.04 -23.93
CA LEU A 22 21.00 -34.32 -22.83
C LEU A 22 21.54 -35.36 -21.84
N ASP A 23 22.80 -35.25 -21.51
CA ASP A 23 23.51 -36.09 -20.56
C ASP A 23 22.68 -36.17 -19.25
N LYS A 24 22.44 -37.37 -18.76
CA LYS A 24 21.67 -37.65 -17.53
C LYS A 24 22.20 -36.86 -16.33
N SER A 25 23.50 -36.62 -16.29
CA SER A 25 24.17 -35.82 -15.24
C SER A 25 23.72 -34.35 -15.26
N LYS A 26 23.62 -33.75 -16.46
CA LYS A 26 23.12 -32.37 -16.62
C LYS A 26 21.64 -32.25 -16.30
N ARG A 27 20.83 -33.27 -16.67
CA ARG A 27 19.39 -33.28 -16.39
C ARG A 27 19.09 -33.34 -14.89
N GLY A 28 19.88 -34.12 -14.11
CA GLY A 28 19.81 -34.17 -12.65
C GLY A 28 20.06 -32.81 -12.01
N ASN A 29 21.13 -32.15 -12.47
CA ASN A 29 21.50 -30.83 -11.95
C ASN A 29 20.45 -29.72 -12.28
N TYR A 30 19.86 -29.75 -13.48
CA TYR A 30 18.76 -28.82 -13.84
C TYR A 30 17.50 -29.04 -12.99
N ASN A 31 17.14 -30.32 -12.74
CA ASN A 31 15.95 -30.60 -11.91
C ASN A 31 16.16 -30.16 -10.47
N ASP A 32 17.34 -30.41 -9.90
CA ASP A 32 17.66 -29.99 -8.53
C ASP A 32 17.69 -28.46 -8.38
N LEU A 33 18.26 -27.76 -9.36
CA LEU A 33 18.23 -26.31 -9.41
C LEU A 33 16.79 -25.76 -9.52
N THR A 34 15.97 -26.38 -10.38
CA THR A 34 14.56 -25.98 -10.56
C THR A 34 13.75 -26.20 -9.29
N ILE A 35 13.96 -27.32 -8.59
CA ILE A 35 13.30 -27.63 -7.32
C ILE A 35 13.71 -26.60 -6.27
N LYS A 36 14.98 -26.29 -6.11
CA LYS A 36 15.49 -25.27 -5.16
C LYS A 36 14.92 -23.90 -5.47
N LEU A 37 14.90 -23.48 -6.73
CA LEU A 37 14.31 -22.20 -7.13
C LEU A 37 12.80 -22.13 -6.83
N THR A 38 12.09 -23.23 -7.05
CA THR A 38 10.66 -23.31 -6.77
C THR A 38 10.40 -23.26 -5.27
N GLN A 39 11.16 -23.96 -4.46
CA GLN A 39 11.07 -23.92 -3.00
C GLN A 39 11.38 -22.55 -2.44
N THR A 40 12.46 -21.91 -2.90
CA THR A 40 12.80 -20.54 -2.49
C THR A 40 11.69 -19.54 -2.87
N LYS A 41 11.12 -19.68 -4.08
CA LYS A 41 10.03 -18.83 -4.54
C LYS A 41 8.74 -19.03 -3.72
N GLN A 42 8.47 -20.27 -3.31
CA GLN A 42 7.34 -20.60 -2.43
C GLN A 42 7.53 -20.01 -1.04
N GLU A 43 8.71 -20.19 -0.45
CA GLU A 43 9.04 -19.65 0.88
C GLU A 43 8.94 -18.11 0.92
N VAL A 44 9.42 -17.44 -0.12
CA VAL A 44 9.27 -15.97 -0.27
C VAL A 44 7.80 -15.57 -0.36
N ARG A 45 6.99 -16.33 -1.11
CA ARG A 45 5.55 -16.08 -1.26
C ARG A 45 4.82 -16.24 0.07
N ASP A 46 5.11 -17.30 0.82
CA ASP A 46 4.47 -17.57 2.10
C ASP A 46 4.82 -16.49 3.14
N LYS A 47 6.07 -16.05 3.18
CA LYS A 47 6.51 -14.93 4.03
C LYS A 47 5.83 -13.60 3.63
N MET A 48 5.60 -13.36 2.35
CA MET A 48 4.88 -12.18 1.88
C MET A 48 3.39 -12.25 2.27
N SER A 49 2.75 -13.40 2.10
CA SER A 49 1.36 -13.62 2.48
C SER A 49 1.12 -13.37 3.96
N LEU A 50 1.99 -13.90 4.84
CA LEU A 50 1.90 -13.66 6.29
C LEU A 50 1.99 -12.17 6.65
N GLN A 51 2.91 -11.42 6.02
CA GLN A 51 3.05 -9.99 6.25
C GLN A 51 1.78 -9.22 5.87
N HIS A 52 1.18 -9.52 4.72
CA HIS A 52 -0.07 -8.88 4.28
C HIS A 52 -1.23 -9.20 5.22
N CYS A 53 -1.33 -10.45 5.72
CA CYS A 53 -2.31 -10.84 6.72
C CYS A 53 -2.15 -10.04 8.02
N LEU A 54 -0.93 -9.84 8.50
CA LEU A 54 -0.65 -9.05 9.71
C LEU A 54 -1.02 -7.58 9.51
N VAL A 55 -0.65 -6.98 8.38
CA VAL A 55 -1.01 -5.58 8.07
C VAL A 55 -2.53 -5.40 7.98
N LEU A 56 -3.23 -6.34 7.33
CA LEU A 56 -4.70 -6.34 7.26
C LEU A 56 -5.34 -6.44 8.64
N THR A 57 -4.82 -7.30 9.51
CA THR A 57 -5.31 -7.44 10.88
C THR A 57 -5.12 -6.14 11.68
N VAL A 58 -3.97 -5.49 11.55
CA VAL A 58 -3.70 -4.20 12.20
C VAL A 58 -4.63 -3.12 11.67
N ALA A 59 -4.80 -3.03 10.34
CA ALA A 59 -5.66 -2.03 9.72
C ALA A 59 -7.15 -2.24 10.06
N THR A 60 -7.64 -3.48 10.02
CA THR A 60 -9.03 -3.79 10.40
C THR A 60 -9.30 -3.52 11.87
N GLY A 61 -8.38 -3.87 12.77
CA GLY A 61 -8.49 -3.56 14.18
C GLY A 61 -8.52 -2.05 14.45
N ALA A 62 -7.70 -1.28 13.76
CA ALA A 62 -7.70 0.18 13.85
C ALA A 62 -9.03 0.80 13.38
N VAL A 63 -9.57 0.31 12.25
CA VAL A 63 -10.91 0.75 11.75
C VAL A 63 -11.99 0.41 12.74
N TRP A 64 -11.97 -0.78 13.31
CA TRP A 64 -12.95 -1.18 14.32
C TRP A 64 -12.94 -0.26 15.54
N MET A 65 -11.75 0.06 16.04
CA MET A 65 -11.59 0.98 17.18
C MET A 65 -12.02 2.40 16.82
N ASP A 66 -11.64 2.89 15.65
CA ASP A 66 -11.98 4.23 15.18
C ASP A 66 -13.50 4.41 15.02
N LEU A 67 -14.18 3.45 14.41
CA LEU A 67 -15.63 3.46 14.25
C LEU A 67 -16.39 3.39 15.60
N ARG A 68 -15.82 2.68 16.59
CA ARG A 68 -16.48 2.49 17.90
C ARG A 68 -16.20 3.61 18.88
N THR A 69 -14.95 4.09 18.94
CA THR A 69 -14.51 5.05 19.97
C THR A 69 -14.07 6.39 19.41
N ARG A 70 -14.03 6.53 18.08
CA ARG A 70 -13.49 7.71 17.36
C ARG A 70 -12.05 8.07 17.76
N ARG A 71 -11.32 7.09 18.31
CA ARG A 71 -9.91 7.22 18.71
C ARG A 71 -9.21 5.88 18.53
N ILE A 72 -8.02 5.92 17.96
CA ILE A 72 -7.14 4.75 17.89
C ILE A 72 -6.32 4.72 19.17
N ALA A 73 -6.40 3.62 19.95
CA ALA A 73 -5.63 3.49 21.16
C ALA A 73 -4.13 3.46 20.85
N ASN A 74 -3.34 4.18 21.64
CA ASN A 74 -1.89 4.21 21.46
C ASN A 74 -1.27 2.81 21.66
N GLU A 75 -1.83 2.02 22.57
CA GLU A 75 -1.39 0.63 22.82
C GLU A 75 -1.48 -0.23 21.56
N TRP A 76 -2.55 -0.07 20.76
CA TRP A 76 -2.71 -0.77 19.50
C TRP A 76 -1.62 -0.40 18.49
N ILE A 77 -1.28 0.88 18.42
CA ILE A 77 -0.21 1.36 17.53
C ILE A 77 1.15 0.83 17.98
N ILE A 78 1.43 0.84 19.28
CA ILE A 78 2.69 0.32 19.84
C ILE A 78 2.83 -1.17 19.56
N THR A 79 1.78 -1.97 19.78
CA THR A 79 1.79 -3.40 19.45
C THR A 79 1.99 -3.64 17.96
N ALA A 80 1.38 -2.82 17.10
CA ALA A 80 1.60 -2.87 15.65
C ALA A 80 3.06 -2.54 15.28
N TRP A 81 3.68 -1.55 15.90
CA TRP A 81 5.10 -1.23 15.66
C TRP A 81 6.03 -2.36 16.06
N ILE A 82 5.80 -2.96 17.24
CA ILE A 82 6.60 -4.11 17.70
C ILE A 82 6.44 -5.28 16.74
N ALA A 83 5.22 -5.62 16.35
CA ALA A 83 4.95 -6.70 15.40
C ALA A 83 5.59 -6.43 14.03
N GLY A 84 5.54 -5.18 13.55
CA GLY A 84 6.18 -4.76 12.30
C GLY A 84 7.70 -4.90 12.36
N LEU A 85 8.32 -4.44 13.44
CA LEU A 85 9.77 -4.56 13.64
C LEU A 85 10.21 -6.02 13.68
N VAL A 86 9.53 -6.86 14.46
CA VAL A 86 9.83 -8.29 14.56
C VAL A 86 9.69 -8.97 13.19
N THR A 87 8.64 -8.67 12.46
CA THR A 87 8.42 -9.23 11.12
C THR A 87 9.54 -8.85 10.15
N GLN A 88 10.00 -7.59 10.17
CA GLN A 88 11.09 -7.13 9.32
C GLN A 88 12.45 -7.72 9.73
N LEU A 89 12.70 -7.87 11.03
CA LEU A 89 13.91 -8.53 11.53
C LEU A 89 13.98 -10.01 11.12
N ILE A 90 12.86 -10.73 11.19
CA ILE A 90 12.79 -12.15 10.79
C ILE A 90 13.03 -12.29 9.27
N ARG A 91 12.60 -11.32 8.46
CA ARG A 91 12.71 -11.40 6.99
C ARG A 91 14.06 -10.97 6.45
N TYR A 92 14.61 -9.88 6.97
CA TYR A 92 15.79 -9.20 6.42
C TYR A 92 16.96 -9.11 7.41
N GLY A 93 16.83 -9.72 8.60
CA GLY A 93 17.85 -9.61 9.65
C GLY A 93 18.07 -8.16 10.09
N ALA A 94 19.31 -7.79 10.38
CA ALA A 94 19.66 -6.44 10.82
C ALA A 94 19.24 -5.32 9.83
N ALA A 95 19.29 -5.59 8.52
CA ALA A 95 18.83 -4.63 7.50
C ALA A 95 17.32 -4.36 7.59
N GLY A 96 16.53 -5.30 8.13
CA GLY A 96 15.10 -5.15 8.35
C GLY A 96 14.75 -4.00 9.31
N ALA A 97 15.60 -3.73 10.30
CA ALA A 97 15.41 -2.59 11.20
C ALA A 97 15.46 -1.25 10.45
N GLY A 98 16.37 -1.12 9.49
CA GLY A 98 16.43 0.07 8.62
C GLY A 98 15.19 0.22 7.76
N ILE A 99 14.73 -0.87 7.12
CA ILE A 99 13.50 -0.87 6.29
C ILE A 99 12.29 -0.46 7.13
N PHE A 100 12.17 -0.99 8.35
CA PHE A 100 11.12 -0.63 9.29
C PHE A 100 11.16 0.86 9.66
N LEU A 101 12.33 1.38 10.07
CA LEU A 101 12.47 2.77 10.49
C LEU A 101 12.16 3.75 9.36
N PHE A 102 12.73 3.53 8.16
CA PHE A 102 12.44 4.38 7.01
C PHE A 102 10.98 4.29 6.57
N GLY A 103 10.39 3.09 6.58
CA GLY A 103 8.98 2.87 6.27
C GLY A 103 8.04 3.56 7.27
N MET A 104 8.38 3.55 8.56
CA MET A 104 7.63 4.21 9.63
C MET A 104 7.77 5.75 9.56
N LEU A 105 8.98 6.25 9.33
CA LEU A 105 9.29 7.68 9.36
C LEU A 105 8.74 8.40 8.11
N PHE A 106 8.72 7.72 6.97
CA PHE A 106 8.28 8.30 5.71
C PHE A 106 6.85 8.88 5.75
N PRO A 107 5.80 8.16 6.19
CA PRO A 107 4.46 8.75 6.31
C PRO A 107 4.40 9.92 7.28
N ILE A 108 5.14 9.87 8.40
CA ILE A 108 5.17 10.94 9.38
C ILE A 108 5.68 12.23 8.74
N LEU A 109 6.81 12.15 8.03
CA LEU A 109 7.41 13.31 7.37
C LEU A 109 6.55 13.82 6.20
N ALA A 110 6.04 12.91 5.36
CA ALA A 110 5.22 13.28 4.21
C ALA A 110 3.89 13.95 4.61
N LEU A 111 3.28 13.48 5.71
CA LEU A 111 1.99 13.99 6.17
C LEU A 111 2.12 15.09 7.23
N TYR A 112 3.35 15.43 7.64
CA TYR A 112 3.59 16.49 8.62
C TYR A 112 2.94 17.83 8.20
N ILE A 113 2.98 18.15 6.92
CA ILE A 113 2.37 19.38 6.39
C ILE A 113 0.85 19.35 6.58
N LEU A 114 0.19 18.22 6.27
CA LEU A 114 -1.26 18.05 6.45
C LEU A 114 -1.64 18.10 7.94
N PHE A 115 -0.81 17.53 8.78
CA PHE A 115 -0.98 17.58 10.24
C PHE A 115 -0.86 19.02 10.76
N TYR A 116 0.12 19.77 10.29
CA TYR A 116 0.33 21.17 10.66
C TYR A 116 -0.87 22.05 10.32
N PHE A 117 -1.54 21.77 9.19
CA PHE A 117 -2.79 22.44 8.80
C PHE A 117 -4.03 21.89 9.50
N HIS A 118 -3.89 20.95 10.43
CA HIS A 118 -5.01 20.28 11.12
C HIS A 118 -6.02 19.62 10.15
N MET A 119 -5.57 19.23 8.97
CA MET A 119 -6.39 18.54 7.96
C MET A 119 -6.47 17.03 8.19
N LEU A 120 -5.47 16.45 8.88
CA LEU A 120 -5.38 15.03 9.17
C LEU A 120 -5.19 14.78 10.66
N GLY A 121 -5.85 13.75 11.19
CA GLY A 121 -5.75 13.36 12.60
C GLY A 121 -4.41 12.73 12.94
N ALA A 122 -3.91 12.97 14.16
CA ALA A 122 -2.68 12.32 14.64
C ALA A 122 -2.79 10.79 14.68
N GLY A 123 -3.99 10.24 14.87
CA GLY A 123 -4.27 8.81 14.86
C GLY A 123 -4.01 8.17 13.49
N ASP A 124 -4.43 8.85 12.43
CA ASP A 124 -4.28 8.38 11.05
C ASP A 124 -2.81 8.33 10.61
N ILE A 125 -2.04 9.34 11.02
CA ILE A 125 -0.59 9.37 10.76
C ILE A 125 0.12 8.22 11.46
N LYS A 126 -0.24 7.96 12.74
CA LYS A 126 0.30 6.83 13.50
C LYS A 126 -0.06 5.48 12.85
N LEU A 127 -1.30 5.35 12.38
CA LEU A 127 -1.73 4.14 11.67
C LEU A 127 -0.94 3.94 10.37
N LEU A 128 -0.80 4.99 9.55
CA LEU A 128 0.00 4.93 8.33
C LEU A 128 1.48 4.66 8.60
N SER A 129 2.03 5.18 9.71
CA SER A 129 3.40 4.87 10.12
C SER A 129 3.57 3.40 10.51
N ALA A 130 2.57 2.81 11.20
CA ALA A 130 2.60 1.40 11.53
C ALA A 130 2.54 0.53 10.25
N VAL A 131 1.59 0.81 9.35
CA VAL A 131 1.50 0.13 8.05
C VAL A 131 2.80 0.28 7.24
N GLY A 132 3.41 1.48 7.26
CA GLY A 132 4.67 1.76 6.60
C GLY A 132 5.84 0.96 7.14
N GLY A 133 5.91 0.77 8.46
CA GLY A 133 6.91 -0.09 9.11
C GLY A 133 6.84 -1.55 8.64
N PHE A 134 5.62 -2.09 8.45
CA PHE A 134 5.46 -3.42 7.89
C PHE A 134 5.85 -3.51 6.42
N LEU A 135 5.42 -2.56 5.59
CA LEU A 135 5.49 -2.64 4.13
C LEU A 135 6.80 -2.09 3.55
N GLY A 136 7.47 -1.19 4.27
CA GLY A 136 8.60 -0.41 3.76
C GLY A 136 8.17 0.75 2.83
N VAL A 137 9.16 1.60 2.46
CA VAL A 137 8.91 2.87 1.75
C VAL A 137 8.18 2.72 0.41
N PRO A 138 8.55 1.82 -0.52
CA PRO A 138 7.92 1.77 -1.83
C PRO A 138 6.46 1.30 -1.77
N ALA A 139 6.13 0.42 -0.85
CA ALA A 139 4.78 -0.11 -0.72
C ALA A 139 3.87 0.85 0.04
N ILE A 140 4.37 1.52 1.09
CA ILE A 140 3.57 2.51 1.81
C ILE A 140 3.23 3.72 0.94
N LEU A 141 4.11 4.14 0.03
CA LEU A 141 3.82 5.22 -0.90
C LEU A 141 2.63 4.88 -1.81
N LYS A 142 2.59 3.68 -2.37
CA LYS A 142 1.44 3.19 -3.15
C LYS A 142 0.18 3.12 -2.29
N CYS A 143 0.28 2.59 -1.08
CA CYS A 143 -0.83 2.50 -0.13
C CYS A 143 -1.39 3.90 0.19
N MET A 144 -0.54 4.89 0.44
CA MET A 144 -0.94 6.27 0.70
C MET A 144 -1.70 6.86 -0.49
N ILE A 145 -1.20 6.71 -1.71
CA ILE A 145 -1.87 7.23 -2.93
C ILE A 145 -3.27 6.63 -3.05
N VAL A 146 -3.40 5.30 -2.92
CA VAL A 146 -4.71 4.63 -3.00
C VAL A 146 -5.63 5.06 -1.85
N SER A 147 -5.09 5.21 -0.63
CA SER A 147 -5.86 5.66 0.53
C SER A 147 -6.40 7.08 0.35
N PHE A 148 -5.58 7.99 -0.14
CA PHE A 148 -6.04 9.36 -0.43
C PHE A 148 -7.05 9.40 -1.57
N LEU A 149 -6.84 8.61 -2.62
CA LEU A 149 -7.77 8.54 -3.74
C LEU A 149 -9.12 7.96 -3.30
N SER A 150 -9.13 6.86 -2.56
CA SER A 150 -10.37 6.29 -2.01
C SER A 150 -11.06 7.22 -1.02
N GLY A 151 -10.30 7.93 -0.18
CA GLY A 151 -10.82 8.96 0.73
C GLY A 151 -11.47 10.13 -0.01
N ALA A 152 -10.87 10.57 -1.12
CA ALA A 152 -11.44 11.60 -1.98
C ALA A 152 -12.77 11.16 -2.61
N VAL A 153 -12.83 9.93 -3.13
CA VAL A 153 -14.06 9.35 -3.70
C VAL A 153 -15.16 9.26 -2.65
N LEU A 154 -14.85 8.75 -1.45
CA LEU A 154 -15.81 8.69 -0.34
C LEU A 154 -16.29 10.09 0.08
N SER A 155 -15.37 11.07 0.15
CA SER A 155 -15.70 12.46 0.48
C SER A 155 -16.64 13.06 -0.54
N ILE A 156 -16.38 12.90 -1.84
CA ILE A 156 -17.26 13.36 -2.92
C ILE A 156 -18.62 12.67 -2.81
N GLY A 157 -18.66 11.36 -2.59
CA GLY A 157 -19.91 10.61 -2.41
C GLY A 157 -20.77 11.18 -1.29
N ILE A 158 -20.20 11.44 -0.12
CA ILE A 158 -20.92 12.02 1.03
C ILE A 158 -21.41 13.44 0.71
N ILE A 159 -20.59 14.24 0.06
CA ILE A 159 -20.97 15.62 -0.33
C ILE A 159 -22.14 15.62 -1.31
N LEU A 160 -22.16 14.69 -2.27
CA LEU A 160 -23.28 14.57 -3.23
C LEU A 160 -24.57 14.14 -2.55
N VAL A 161 -24.49 13.20 -1.59
CA VAL A 161 -25.67 12.71 -0.85
C VAL A 161 -26.20 13.79 0.10
N CYS A 162 -25.33 14.54 0.78
CA CYS A 162 -25.71 15.56 1.75
C CYS A 162 -26.10 16.93 1.12
N GLY A 163 -25.82 17.14 -0.17
CA GLY A 163 -26.23 18.34 -0.91
C GLY A 163 -25.57 19.67 -0.48
N ASN A 164 -24.56 19.64 0.40
CA ASN A 164 -23.96 20.84 1.03
C ASN A 164 -22.66 21.31 0.39
N LEU A 165 -22.45 21.02 -0.91
CA LEU A 165 -21.23 21.32 -1.65
C LEU A 165 -20.79 22.79 -1.57
N PRO A 166 -21.67 23.80 -1.83
CA PRO A 166 -21.25 25.20 -1.84
C PRO A 166 -20.81 25.69 -0.46
N GLN A 167 -21.49 25.27 0.60
CA GLN A 167 -21.16 25.69 1.96
C GLN A 167 -19.82 25.12 2.44
N ARG A 168 -19.47 23.89 2.06
CA ARG A 168 -18.19 23.27 2.41
C ARG A 168 -17.03 23.90 1.66
N LEU A 169 -17.24 24.17 0.36
CA LEU A 169 -16.22 24.82 -0.48
C LEU A 169 -15.92 26.25 0.01
N THR A 170 -16.95 27.00 0.34
CA THR A 170 -16.80 28.37 0.88
C THR A 170 -16.06 28.36 2.22
N LYS A 171 -16.35 27.40 3.10
CA LYS A 171 -15.64 27.26 4.39
C LYS A 171 -14.16 26.88 4.18
N PHE A 172 -13.87 25.98 3.24
CA PHE A 172 -12.50 25.62 2.90
C PHE A 172 -11.72 26.82 2.36
N PHE A 173 -12.29 27.57 1.43
CA PHE A 173 -11.68 28.79 0.89
C PHE A 173 -11.47 29.85 1.97
N ASN A 174 -12.46 30.09 2.82
CA ASN A 174 -12.37 31.06 3.91
C ASN A 174 -11.33 30.63 4.95
N TYR A 175 -11.21 29.33 5.26
CA TYR A 175 -10.18 28.81 6.15
C TYR A 175 -8.79 29.07 5.57
N PHE A 176 -8.60 28.74 4.30
CA PHE A 176 -7.31 28.92 3.61
C PHE A 176 -6.94 30.41 3.53
N GLN A 177 -7.88 31.25 3.14
CA GLN A 177 -7.69 32.70 3.06
C GLN A 177 -7.40 33.31 4.43
N THR A 178 -8.13 32.90 5.46
CA THR A 178 -7.92 33.36 6.84
C THR A 178 -6.55 32.93 7.37
N TYR A 179 -6.12 31.71 7.09
CA TYR A 179 -4.83 31.21 7.52
C TYR A 179 -3.66 32.00 6.88
N PHE A 180 -3.74 32.28 5.58
CA PHE A 180 -2.71 33.07 4.90
C PHE A 180 -2.74 34.56 5.26
N THR A 181 -3.91 35.12 5.48
CA THR A 181 -4.06 36.54 5.82
C THR A 181 -3.71 36.83 7.30
N LYS A 182 -4.13 35.96 8.23
CA LYS A 182 -3.82 36.13 9.67
C LYS A 182 -2.34 35.94 10.00
N ARG A 183 -1.58 35.17 9.21
CA ARG A 183 -0.14 35.06 9.38
C ARG A 183 0.59 36.41 9.27
N LYS A 184 -0.04 37.39 8.63
CA LYS A 184 0.54 38.73 8.42
C LYS A 184 0.24 39.72 9.54
N TYR A 185 -0.76 39.46 10.41
CA TYR A 185 -1.28 40.49 11.31
C TYR A 185 -1.43 40.12 12.80
N GLN A 186 -1.25 38.87 13.23
CA GLN A 186 -1.47 38.56 14.66
C GLN A 186 -0.46 37.60 15.28
N LYS A 187 0.24 38.13 16.27
CA LYS A 187 1.26 37.52 17.11
C LYS A 187 0.72 36.60 18.23
N LYS A 188 -0.61 36.43 18.36
CA LYS A 188 -1.22 35.66 19.46
C LYS A 188 -2.70 35.33 19.14
N THR A 189 -2.95 34.36 18.27
CA THR A 189 -4.27 33.69 18.29
C THR A 189 -4.03 32.23 17.90
N GLU A 190 -4.52 31.30 18.71
CA GLU A 190 -4.44 29.88 18.43
C GLU A 190 -5.03 29.59 17.05
N PRO A 191 -4.44 28.68 16.27
CA PRO A 191 -4.98 28.34 14.97
C PRO A 191 -6.40 27.81 15.15
N VAL A 192 -7.37 28.46 14.52
CA VAL A 192 -8.76 28.00 14.51
C VAL A 192 -8.78 26.65 13.83
N PRO A 193 -9.14 25.57 14.51
CA PRO A 193 -9.14 24.26 13.87
C PRO A 193 -10.16 24.25 12.73
N TYR A 194 -9.79 23.68 11.61
CA TYR A 194 -10.68 23.47 10.46
C TYR A 194 -11.93 22.68 10.87
N TYR A 195 -11.80 21.89 11.93
CA TYR A 195 -12.84 21.03 12.48
C TYR A 195 -13.33 21.54 13.84
N ASP A 196 -14.54 22.02 13.88
CA ASP A 196 -15.15 22.67 15.06
C ASP A 196 -15.90 21.69 15.99
N GLY A 197 -15.72 20.37 15.81
CA GLY A 197 -16.29 19.32 16.68
C GLY A 197 -17.83 19.23 16.71
N LYS A 198 -18.55 20.22 16.15
CA LYS A 198 -20.01 20.35 16.23
C LYS A 198 -20.80 19.68 15.09
N TRP A 199 -20.12 19.04 14.16
CA TRP A 199 -20.74 18.38 13.02
C TRP A 199 -21.08 16.94 13.39
N GLY A 200 -22.31 16.72 13.78
CA GLY A 200 -22.86 15.38 13.95
C GLY A 200 -22.78 14.59 12.64
N MET A 201 -22.58 13.29 12.75
CA MET A 201 -22.73 12.24 11.73
C MET A 201 -21.89 12.31 10.42
N GLU A 202 -21.17 13.39 10.14
CA GLU A 202 -20.45 13.60 8.87
C GLU A 202 -18.93 13.48 8.98
N CYS A 203 -18.41 12.89 10.05
CA CYS A 203 -16.97 12.63 10.17
C CYS A 203 -16.58 11.41 9.33
N ILE A 204 -15.89 11.66 8.24
CA ILE A 204 -15.24 10.59 7.47
C ILE A 204 -14.08 10.06 8.32
N HIS A 205 -14.20 8.82 8.75
CA HIS A 205 -13.11 8.13 9.42
C HIS A 205 -12.04 7.79 8.39
N PHE A 206 -10.89 8.47 8.41
CA PHE A 206 -9.82 8.26 7.44
C PHE A 206 -9.19 6.86 7.54
N SER A 207 -9.38 6.18 8.66
CA SER A 207 -9.02 4.78 8.84
C SER A 207 -9.61 3.84 7.79
N VAL A 208 -10.85 4.12 7.30
CA VAL A 208 -11.51 3.31 6.26
C VAL A 208 -10.78 3.42 4.90
N PRO A 209 -10.47 4.62 4.37
CA PRO A 209 -9.58 4.78 3.22
C PRO A 209 -8.23 4.08 3.36
N VAL A 210 -7.61 4.11 4.54
CA VAL A 210 -6.34 3.42 4.78
C VAL A 210 -6.51 1.90 4.64
N LEU A 211 -7.59 1.34 5.20
CA LEU A 211 -7.90 -0.08 5.04
C LEU A 211 -8.10 -0.45 3.56
N MET A 212 -8.81 0.38 2.80
CA MET A 212 -8.99 0.18 1.35
C MET A 212 -7.65 0.20 0.61
N GLY A 213 -6.74 1.09 0.98
CA GLY A 213 -5.38 1.13 0.43
C GLY A 213 -4.58 -0.14 0.71
N VAL A 214 -4.65 -0.65 1.93
CA VAL A 214 -3.99 -1.90 2.33
C VAL A 214 -4.60 -3.11 1.62
N LEU A 215 -5.92 -3.18 1.51
CA LEU A 215 -6.63 -4.24 0.77
C LEU A 215 -6.22 -4.25 -0.71
N PHE A 216 -6.23 -3.09 -1.35
CA PHE A 216 -5.85 -2.97 -2.76
C PHE A 216 -4.40 -3.43 -2.99
N LEU A 217 -3.49 -3.03 -2.12
CA LEU A 217 -2.10 -3.45 -2.19
C LEU A 217 -1.95 -4.96 -1.98
N SER A 218 -2.71 -5.52 -1.04
CA SER A 218 -2.73 -6.96 -0.77
C SER A 218 -3.22 -7.75 -1.98
N LEU A 219 -4.27 -7.28 -2.67
CA LEU A 219 -4.81 -7.91 -3.88
C LEU A 219 -3.85 -7.88 -5.07
N ILE A 220 -3.05 -6.82 -5.21
CA ILE A 220 -2.06 -6.71 -6.31
C ILE A 220 -0.84 -7.61 -6.05
N HIS A 221 -0.50 -7.86 -4.79
CA HIS A 221 0.68 -8.65 -4.44
C HIS A 221 0.40 -10.15 -4.24
N ILE A 222 -0.86 -10.59 -4.25
CA ILE A 222 -1.25 -12.00 -4.26
C ILE A 222 -1.28 -12.52 -5.71
#